data_c0e89fcee99d29fbb9b31f045294ab27
#
_entry.id   c0e89fcee99d29fbb9b31f045294ab27
#
_cell.length_a   1.000
_cell.length_b   1.000
_cell.length_c   1.000
_cell.angle_alpha   90.00
_cell.angle_beta   90.00
_cell.angle_gamma   90.00
#
_symmetry.space_group_name_H-M   'P 1'
#
loop_
_entity.id
_entity.type
_entity.pdbx_description
1 polymer ?
#
loop_
_entity_poly.entity_id
_entity_poly.type
_entity_poly.pdbx_seq_one_letter_code
_entity_poly.pdbx_strand_id
1 'polypeptide(L)'
;MIGNNVGMSSTCMWAKESIMIGNNVLVGGDCIIMDTDCHNLDCQIRLSKAMDEQGFELDGHSAKSAPIVIGDDVLIGARSIILKGVTIGARSIIGAGSVVTKSIPADCIAGGNPCRVIRMR
;
A
#
# COMPACT_ATOMS: atom_id res chain seq x y z
N MET A 1 9.81 7.30 2.55
CA MET A 1 10.95 7.72 1.70
C MET A 1 10.69 7.36 0.26
N ILE A 2 10.93 8.27 -0.62
CA ILE A 2 10.75 8.07 -2.06
C ILE A 2 12.10 8.24 -2.72
N GLY A 3 12.48 7.27 -3.55
CA GLY A 3 13.75 7.29 -4.27
C GLY A 3 13.79 8.28 -5.43
N ASN A 4 14.76 8.09 -6.31
CA ASN A 4 14.98 8.96 -7.45
C ASN A 4 14.16 8.52 -8.67
N ASN A 5 13.79 9.48 -9.50
CA ASN A 5 13.10 9.24 -10.77
C ASN A 5 11.79 8.48 -10.58
N VAL A 6 10.97 8.95 -9.65
CA VAL A 6 9.66 8.38 -9.34
C VAL A 6 8.57 9.26 -9.94
N GLY A 7 7.67 8.65 -10.71
CA GLY A 7 6.51 9.34 -11.27
C GLY A 7 5.23 8.85 -10.61
N MET A 8 4.40 9.78 -10.17
CA MET A 8 3.09 9.49 -9.59
C MET A 8 2.06 10.46 -10.15
N SER A 9 0.88 9.94 -10.47
CA SER A 9 -0.24 10.76 -10.94
C SER A 9 -1.41 10.59 -9.99
N SER A 10 -1.78 11.67 -9.28
CA SER A 10 -2.93 11.66 -8.37
C SER A 10 -2.90 10.48 -7.39
N THR A 11 -1.73 10.20 -6.81
CA THR A 11 -1.57 9.12 -5.86
C THR A 11 -1.90 9.59 -4.45
N CYS A 12 -2.76 8.86 -3.76
CA CYS A 12 -3.02 9.09 -2.35
C CYS A 12 -2.11 8.17 -1.53
N MET A 13 -1.25 8.75 -0.70
CA MET A 13 -0.37 8.01 0.19
C MET A 13 -0.74 8.29 1.63
N TRP A 14 -0.96 7.22 2.39
CA TRP A 14 -1.31 7.33 3.80
C TRP A 14 -0.32 6.50 4.61
N ALA A 15 0.64 7.17 5.24
CA ALA A 15 1.71 6.51 5.97
C ALA A 15 1.55 6.75 7.47
N LYS A 16 1.21 5.70 8.21
CA LYS A 16 1.22 5.68 9.67
C LYS A 16 2.57 5.19 10.20
N GLU A 17 3.13 4.17 9.59
CA GLU A 17 4.45 3.65 9.94
C GLU A 17 5.50 4.05 8.94
N SER A 18 5.48 3.47 7.76
CA SER A 18 6.39 3.88 6.68
C SER A 18 5.95 3.34 5.33
N ILE A 19 6.20 4.14 4.30
CA ILE A 19 6.09 3.73 2.91
C ILE A 19 7.43 4.05 2.28
N MET A 20 8.09 3.02 1.73
CA MET A 20 9.36 3.16 1.04
C MET A 20 9.17 2.82 -0.43
N ILE A 21 9.54 3.74 -1.30
CA ILE A 21 9.45 3.58 -2.75
C ILE A 21 10.86 3.69 -3.32
N GLY A 22 11.28 2.70 -4.06
CA GLY A 22 12.61 2.66 -4.66
C GLY A 22 12.78 3.64 -5.82
N ASN A 23 13.79 3.41 -6.63
CA ASN A 23 14.11 4.26 -7.76
C ASN A 23 13.38 3.82 -9.03
N ASN A 24 13.13 4.73 -9.96
CA ASN A 24 12.55 4.45 -11.27
C ASN A 24 11.17 3.78 -11.18
N VAL A 25 10.37 4.18 -10.21
CA VAL A 25 9.03 3.63 -10.00
C VAL A 25 8.00 4.54 -10.68
N LEU A 26 7.07 3.93 -11.40
CA LEU A 26 5.94 4.65 -12.00
C LEU A 26 4.64 4.16 -11.35
N VAL A 27 3.86 5.11 -10.86
CA VAL A 27 2.56 4.85 -10.24
C VAL A 27 1.49 5.52 -11.10
N GLY A 28 0.61 4.71 -11.65
CA GLY A 28 -0.49 5.21 -12.49
C GLY A 28 -1.49 6.04 -11.72
N GLY A 29 -2.41 6.69 -12.45
CA GLY A 29 -3.36 7.64 -11.87
C GLY A 29 -4.28 7.03 -10.83
N ASP A 30 -4.61 7.82 -9.81
CA ASP A 30 -5.62 7.51 -8.80
C ASP A 30 -5.33 6.23 -8.01
N CYS A 31 -4.07 5.93 -7.78
CA CYS A 31 -3.66 4.84 -6.89
C CYS A 31 -3.76 5.25 -5.43
N ILE A 32 -3.96 4.26 -4.57
CA ILE A 32 -3.94 4.43 -3.12
C ILE A 32 -2.86 3.52 -2.54
N ILE A 33 -1.96 4.09 -1.75
CA ILE A 33 -0.93 3.35 -1.04
C ILE A 33 -1.10 3.68 0.44
N MET A 34 -1.54 2.70 1.24
CA MET A 34 -1.84 2.94 2.64
C MET A 34 -1.31 1.81 3.51
N ASP A 35 -0.53 2.16 4.52
CA ASP A 35 0.11 1.20 5.42
C ASP A 35 -0.72 0.90 6.67
N THR A 36 -1.95 1.34 6.73
CA THR A 36 -2.81 1.21 7.90
C THR A 36 -4.22 0.83 7.47
N ASP A 37 -4.90 0.07 8.33
CA ASP A 37 -6.34 -0.19 8.17
C ASP A 37 -7.18 1.05 8.43
N CYS A 38 -6.60 2.12 8.95
CA CYS A 38 -7.24 3.39 9.34
C CYS A 38 -8.22 3.25 10.51
N HIS A 39 -8.81 2.10 10.69
CA HIS A 39 -9.80 1.81 11.73
C HIS A 39 -9.49 0.50 12.43
N ASN A 40 -9.91 0.39 13.68
CA ASN A 40 -9.85 -0.89 14.37
C ASN A 40 -10.90 -1.84 13.76
N LEU A 41 -10.53 -3.10 13.55
CA LEU A 41 -11.46 -4.07 12.99
C LEU A 41 -12.51 -4.54 14.00
N ASP A 42 -12.31 -4.27 15.30
CA ASP A 42 -13.33 -4.50 16.33
C ASP A 42 -14.38 -3.40 16.26
N CYS A 43 -15.61 -3.77 15.95
CA CYS A 43 -16.69 -2.81 15.78
C CYS A 43 -17.01 -2.05 17.07
N GLN A 44 -16.82 -2.65 18.23
CA GLN A 44 -17.06 -1.98 19.49
C GLN A 44 -16.09 -0.83 19.72
N ILE A 45 -14.83 -1.04 19.37
CA ILE A 45 -13.81 0.03 19.44
C ILE A 45 -14.14 1.14 18.45
N ARG A 46 -14.49 0.81 17.21
CA ARG A 46 -14.85 1.82 16.22
C ARG A 46 -16.03 2.68 16.66
N LEU A 47 -17.03 2.07 17.28
CA LEU A 47 -18.26 2.75 17.65
C LEU A 47 -18.17 3.47 19.01
N SER A 48 -17.19 3.13 19.84
CA SER A 48 -17.11 3.63 21.21
C SER A 48 -16.76 5.11 21.28
N LYS A 49 -16.07 5.64 20.27
CA LYS A 49 -15.48 6.99 20.28
C LYS A 49 -14.58 7.22 21.48
N ALA A 50 -14.04 6.14 22.05
CA ALA A 50 -13.12 6.21 23.16
C ALA A 50 -11.80 6.87 22.75
N MET A 51 -11.17 7.55 23.72
CA MET A 51 -9.85 8.16 23.53
C MET A 51 -8.80 7.32 24.26
N ASP A 52 -7.57 7.31 23.74
CA ASP A 52 -6.47 6.67 24.41
C ASP A 52 -5.79 7.61 25.42
N GLU A 53 -4.73 7.13 26.08
CA GLU A 53 -4.02 7.91 27.10
C GLU A 53 -3.37 9.17 26.53
N GLN A 54 -3.04 9.19 25.23
CA GLN A 54 -2.43 10.34 24.57
C GLN A 54 -3.46 11.32 24.05
N GLY A 55 -4.75 11.05 24.17
CA GLY A 55 -5.82 11.93 23.69
C GLY A 55 -6.19 11.72 22.22
N PHE A 56 -5.78 10.62 21.60
CA PHE A 56 -6.20 10.26 20.24
C PHE A 56 -7.41 9.34 20.27
N GLU A 57 -8.23 9.37 19.23
CA GLU A 57 -9.29 8.39 19.09
C GLU A 57 -8.72 6.98 19.05
N LEU A 58 -9.19 6.13 19.95
CA LEU A 58 -8.70 4.76 20.08
C LEU A 58 -8.86 3.97 18.78
N ASP A 59 -9.96 4.19 18.07
CA ASP A 59 -10.24 3.52 16.79
C ASP A 59 -9.06 3.68 15.80
N GLY A 60 -8.76 4.91 15.40
CA GLY A 60 -7.69 5.16 14.44
C GLY A 60 -6.31 4.85 15.00
N HIS A 61 -6.05 5.22 16.25
CA HIS A 61 -4.73 5.02 16.85
C HIS A 61 -4.40 3.55 17.08
N SER A 62 -5.39 2.71 17.35
CA SER A 62 -5.22 1.26 17.54
C SER A 62 -5.37 0.46 16.25
N ALA A 63 -5.66 1.10 15.12
CA ALA A 63 -5.73 0.42 13.84
C ALA A 63 -4.41 -0.26 13.50
N LYS A 64 -4.49 -1.46 12.94
CA LYS A 64 -3.29 -2.20 12.53
C LYS A 64 -2.60 -1.50 11.38
N SER A 65 -1.29 -1.51 11.40
CA SER A 65 -0.44 -0.96 10.37
C SER A 65 0.78 -1.85 10.18
N ALA A 66 1.41 -1.76 9.00
CA ALA A 66 2.64 -2.46 8.71
C ALA A 66 3.32 -1.76 7.52
N PRO A 67 4.66 -1.67 7.50
CA PRO A 67 5.37 -0.95 6.45
C PRO A 67 5.07 -1.50 5.05
N ILE A 68 5.08 -0.59 4.07
CA ILE A 68 5.01 -0.93 2.65
C ILE A 68 6.38 -0.64 2.03
N VAL A 69 6.84 -1.56 1.21
CA VAL A 69 8.10 -1.40 0.47
C VAL A 69 7.84 -1.71 -1.00
N ILE A 70 8.15 -0.75 -1.86
CA ILE A 70 8.07 -0.91 -3.30
C ILE A 70 9.50 -0.85 -3.84
N GLY A 71 9.93 -1.92 -4.49
CA GLY A 71 11.29 -2.06 -5.02
C GLY A 71 11.56 -1.16 -6.22
N ASP A 72 12.79 -1.21 -6.71
CA ASP A 72 13.20 -0.43 -7.87
C ASP A 72 12.51 -0.93 -9.15
N ASP A 73 12.34 -0.04 -10.10
CA ASP A 73 11.87 -0.36 -11.45
C ASP A 73 10.48 -1.03 -11.47
N VAL A 74 9.62 -0.70 -10.50
CA VAL A 74 8.25 -1.22 -10.41
C VAL A 74 7.30 -0.31 -11.19
N LEU A 75 6.37 -0.92 -11.91
CA LEU A 75 5.25 -0.22 -12.54
C LEU A 75 3.95 -0.64 -11.85
N ILE A 76 3.21 0.34 -11.37
CA ILE A 76 1.89 0.12 -10.77
C ILE A 76 0.83 0.75 -11.66
N GLY A 77 -0.07 -0.08 -12.20
CA GLY A 77 -1.15 0.38 -13.07
C GLY A 77 -2.15 1.26 -12.34
N ALA A 78 -2.87 2.08 -13.09
CA ALA A 78 -3.81 3.04 -12.57
C ALA A 78 -4.88 2.40 -11.68
N ARG A 79 -5.35 3.16 -10.68
CA ARG A 79 -6.42 2.77 -9.75
C ARG A 79 -6.12 1.50 -8.98
N SER A 80 -4.86 1.22 -8.73
CA SER A 80 -4.45 0.11 -7.86
C SER A 80 -4.44 0.56 -6.41
N ILE A 81 -4.64 -0.40 -5.52
CA ILE A 81 -4.62 -0.17 -4.07
C ILE A 81 -3.56 -1.09 -3.48
N ILE A 82 -2.58 -0.50 -2.79
CA ILE A 82 -1.51 -1.24 -2.11
C ILE A 82 -1.77 -1.13 -0.61
N LEU A 83 -1.94 -2.26 0.05
CA LEU A 83 -2.32 -2.31 1.45
C LEU A 83 -1.14 -2.62 2.38
N LYS A 84 -1.38 -2.47 3.69
CA LYS A 84 -0.36 -2.60 4.73
C LYS A 84 0.45 -3.90 4.62
N GLY A 85 1.72 -3.82 4.94
CA GLY A 85 2.62 -4.98 5.03
C GLY A 85 3.08 -5.55 3.71
N VAL A 86 2.71 -4.92 2.58
CA VAL A 86 3.07 -5.43 1.25
C VAL A 86 4.46 -4.97 0.86
N THR A 87 5.26 -5.91 0.38
CA THR A 87 6.50 -5.64 -0.35
C THR A 87 6.31 -6.03 -1.80
N ILE A 88 6.53 -5.09 -2.72
CA ILE A 88 6.52 -5.37 -4.15
C ILE A 88 7.97 -5.47 -4.61
N GLY A 89 8.36 -6.63 -5.09
CA GLY A 89 9.72 -6.90 -5.53
C GLY A 89 10.10 -6.09 -6.76
N ALA A 90 11.40 -5.86 -6.92
CA ALA A 90 11.92 -5.02 -8.00
C ALA A 90 11.51 -5.56 -9.40
N ARG A 91 11.37 -4.65 -10.34
CA ARG A 91 11.06 -4.96 -11.75
C ARG A 91 9.73 -5.67 -11.97
N SER A 92 8.82 -5.62 -10.99
CA SER A 92 7.49 -6.20 -11.13
C SER A 92 6.51 -5.20 -11.71
N ILE A 93 5.48 -5.72 -12.35
CA ILE A 93 4.40 -4.93 -12.94
C ILE A 93 3.10 -5.32 -12.27
N ILE A 94 2.40 -4.33 -11.75
CA ILE A 94 1.08 -4.50 -11.14
C ILE A 94 0.04 -3.99 -12.14
N GLY A 95 -0.87 -4.85 -12.56
CA GLY A 95 -1.93 -4.47 -13.51
C GLY A 95 -2.89 -3.44 -12.94
N ALA A 96 -3.47 -2.62 -13.80
CA ALA A 96 -4.42 -1.58 -13.40
C ALA A 96 -5.61 -2.17 -12.64
N GLY A 97 -6.11 -1.43 -11.65
CA GLY A 97 -7.27 -1.85 -10.87
C GLY A 97 -7.01 -2.98 -9.89
N SER A 98 -5.74 -3.27 -9.59
CA SER A 98 -5.38 -4.34 -8.66
C SER A 98 -5.54 -3.92 -7.21
N VAL A 99 -5.88 -4.88 -6.34
CA VAL A 99 -5.85 -4.70 -4.89
C VAL A 99 -4.79 -5.64 -4.32
N VAL A 100 -3.65 -5.08 -3.95
CA VAL A 100 -2.49 -5.84 -3.50
C VAL A 100 -2.57 -6.01 -1.99
N THR A 101 -2.89 -7.22 -1.54
CA THR A 101 -3.05 -7.56 -0.13
C THR A 101 -1.89 -8.39 0.41
N LYS A 102 -1.07 -8.97 -0.46
CA LYS A 102 0.08 -9.79 -0.11
C LYS A 102 1.28 -9.37 -0.93
N SER A 103 2.47 -9.63 -0.41
CA SER A 103 3.71 -9.29 -1.09
C SER A 103 3.84 -9.97 -2.44
N ILE A 104 4.47 -9.27 -3.38
CA ILE A 104 4.66 -9.70 -4.76
C ILE A 104 6.16 -9.90 -4.98
N PRO A 105 6.58 -11.05 -5.52
CA PRO A 105 7.99 -11.29 -5.78
C PRO A 105 8.54 -10.37 -6.88
N ALA A 106 9.86 -10.28 -6.97
CA ALA A 106 10.52 -9.54 -8.03
C ALA A 106 10.29 -10.20 -9.39
N ASP A 107 10.44 -9.43 -10.44
CA ASP A 107 10.47 -9.94 -11.84
C ASP A 107 9.19 -10.68 -12.23
N CYS A 108 8.04 -10.17 -11.83
CA CYS A 108 6.78 -10.79 -12.20
C CYS A 108 5.75 -9.78 -12.70
N ILE A 109 4.70 -10.29 -13.29
CA ILE A 109 3.48 -9.55 -13.61
C ILE A 109 2.37 -10.09 -12.72
N ALA A 110 1.73 -9.20 -11.99
CA ALA A 110 0.65 -9.54 -11.06
C ALA A 110 -0.55 -8.64 -11.31
N GLY A 111 -1.73 -9.11 -10.96
CA GLY A 111 -2.94 -8.29 -11.13
C GLY A 111 -4.16 -8.92 -10.49
N GLY A 112 -5.22 -8.16 -10.44
CA GLY A 112 -6.53 -8.59 -9.96
C GLY A 112 -6.86 -8.15 -8.54
N ASN A 113 -8.02 -8.60 -8.09
CA ASN A 113 -8.51 -8.34 -6.73
C ASN A 113 -9.08 -9.65 -6.14
N PRO A 114 -8.39 -10.30 -5.19
CA PRO A 114 -7.06 -9.93 -4.70
C PRO A 114 -5.98 -10.14 -5.77
N CYS A 115 -4.95 -9.31 -5.72
CA CYS A 115 -3.86 -9.38 -6.68
C CYS A 115 -3.11 -10.69 -6.57
N ARG A 116 -2.82 -11.30 -7.71
CA ARG A 116 -2.11 -12.57 -7.83
C ARG A 116 -1.03 -12.47 -8.88
N VAL A 117 0.03 -13.23 -8.72
CA VAL A 117 1.05 -13.38 -9.77
C VAL A 117 0.41 -14.06 -10.97
N ILE A 118 0.47 -13.39 -12.12
CA ILE A 118 -0.03 -13.94 -13.40
C ILE A 118 1.05 -14.74 -14.07
N ARG A 119 2.27 -14.20 -14.11
CA ARG A 119 3.43 -14.89 -14.66
C ARG A 119 4.72 -14.23 -14.22
N MET A 120 5.81 -14.95 -14.31
CA MET A 120 7.14 -14.39 -14.14
C MET A 120 7.60 -13.74 -15.46
N ARG A 121 8.43 -12.74 -15.32
CA ARG A 121 9.02 -12.05 -16.48
C ARG A 121 10.23 -12.77 -16.97
#